data_78f8269f09f31e9796bad925e37d043d
#
_entry.id   78f8269f09f31e9796bad925e37d043d
#
_cell.length_a   1.000
_cell.length_b   1.000
_cell.length_c   1.000
_cell.angle_alpha   90.00
_cell.angle_beta   90.00
_cell.angle_gamma   90.00
#
_symmetry.space_group_name_H-M   'P 1'
#
loop_
_entity.id
_entity.type
_entity.pdbx_description
1 polymer ?
#
loop_
_entity_poly.entity_id
_entity_poly.type
_entity_poly.pdbx_seq_one_letter_code
_entity_poly.pdbx_strand_id
1 'polypeptide(L)'
;MALMTFSACSDDDDEAVGTQNPEQEVAGTYIGTWNQKLTNSSGELQDENEATGTIELSANRQWVANVTLKQADPVVKEEISDVANCSGNSTSGYILTNNKSENLGNFSAKVTNGEITFIYVTTITEGRKTYTSTNTFTGTLTTAE
;
A
#
# COMPACT_ATOMS: atom_id res chain seq x y z
N MET A 1 -33.15 10.31 -17.72
CA MET A 1 -32.44 10.22 -17.49
C MET A 1 -32.16 9.63 -17.27
N ALA A 2 -32.30 10.14 -17.48
CA ALA A 2 -31.43 9.97 -17.33
C ALA A 2 -31.15 9.42 -17.21
N LEU A 3 -30.63 9.64 -17.10
CA LEU A 3 -29.84 9.49 -17.05
C LEU A 3 -29.56 9.00 -16.96
N MET A 4 -29.25 9.31 -16.98
CA MET A 4 -28.45 9.20 -17.01
C MET A 4 -28.08 8.68 -16.94
N THR A 5 -28.16 9.01 -17.05
CA THR A 5 -27.46 8.92 -17.11
C THR A 5 -27.25 8.39 -17.10
N PHE A 6 -26.74 8.53 -17.06
CA PHE A 6 -26.05 8.53 -17.28
C PHE A 6 -25.91 7.91 -17.41
N SER A 7 -25.97 8.15 -17.54
CA SER A 7 -25.34 8.00 -17.71
C SER A 7 -25.25 7.47 -17.79
N ALA A 8 -25.34 7.82 -18.03
CA ALA A 8 -24.74 7.64 -18.10
C ALA A 8 -24.57 7.15 -18.19
N CYS A 9 -24.56 7.36 -18.34
CA CYS A 9 -23.92 7.23 -18.39
C CYS A 9 -23.69 6.69 -18.43
N SER A 10 -23.65 6.75 -18.64
CA SER A 10 -22.97 6.56 -18.61
C SER A 10 -22.84 6.01 -18.55
N ASP A 11 -22.76 6.12 -18.76
CA ASP A 11 -22.16 5.86 -18.61
C ASP A 11 -21.95 5.29 -18.45
N ASP A 12 -21.87 5.40 -18.69
CA ASP A 12 -21.17 5.06 -18.44
C ASP A 12 -20.97 4.47 -18.22
N ASP A 13 -20.73 4.66 -18.50
CA ASP A 13 -20.06 4.25 -18.16
C ASP A 13 -19.81 3.76 -17.96
N ASP A 14 -19.71 3.93 -18.42
CA ASP A 14 -19.08 3.59 -18.13
C ASP A 14 -18.87 3.29 -17.99
N GLU A 15 -18.83 3.33 -18.11
CA GLU A 15 -18.21 3.23 -17.96
C GLU A 15 -17.84 3.06 -18.03
N ALA A 16 -18.04 3.09 -18.48
CA ALA A 16 -17.35 3.22 -18.53
C ALA A 16 -16.85 3.23 -18.68
N VAL A 17 -17.17 2.62 -19.43
CA VAL A 17 -15.92 2.96 -19.43
C VAL A 17 -15.60 4.07 -18.83
N GLY A 18 -15.67 4.25 -18.39
CA GLY A 18 -15.45 5.46 -17.77
C GLY A 18 -14.04 5.64 -17.35
N THR A 19 -13.79 6.82 -16.84
CA THR A 19 -12.50 7.13 -16.26
C THR A 19 -12.29 6.27 -15.02
N GLN A 20 -11.12 5.69 -14.93
CA GLN A 20 -10.78 4.87 -13.78
C GLN A 20 -9.98 5.67 -12.80
N ASN A 21 -10.34 5.54 -11.54
CA ASN A 21 -9.68 6.25 -10.44
C ASN A 21 -9.33 5.23 -9.36
N PRO A 22 -8.35 4.36 -9.63
CA PRO A 22 -8.01 3.33 -8.64
C PRO A 22 -7.55 3.90 -7.31
N GLU A 23 -6.95 5.09 -7.33
CA GLU A 23 -6.51 5.72 -6.09
C GLU A 23 -7.68 6.02 -5.15
N GLN A 24 -8.86 6.20 -5.67
CA GLN A 24 -10.04 6.42 -4.84
C GLN A 24 -10.64 5.11 -4.35
N GLU A 25 -10.52 4.07 -5.15
CA GLU A 25 -11.06 2.77 -4.78
C GLU A 25 -10.27 2.13 -3.65
N VAL A 26 -8.97 2.40 -3.56
CA VAL A 26 -8.14 1.83 -2.50
C VAL A 26 -8.10 2.72 -1.26
N ALA A 27 -8.63 3.93 -1.33
CA ALA A 27 -8.53 4.88 -0.23
C ALA A 27 -9.23 4.37 1.02
N GLY A 28 -8.61 4.61 2.16
CA GLY A 28 -9.17 4.20 3.45
C GLY A 28 -8.09 3.80 4.41
N THR A 29 -8.50 3.27 5.54
CA THR A 29 -7.61 2.86 6.62
C THR A 29 -7.61 1.34 6.70
N TYR A 30 -6.42 0.75 6.63
CA TYR A 30 -6.24 -0.69 6.72
C TYR A 30 -5.57 -1.01 8.03
N ILE A 31 -6.15 -1.95 8.79
CA ILE A 31 -5.60 -2.37 10.06
C ILE A 31 -5.18 -3.83 9.94
N GLY A 32 -4.01 -4.14 10.44
CA GLY A 32 -3.50 -5.50 10.33
C GLY A 32 -2.20 -5.70 11.08
N THR A 33 -1.36 -6.57 10.54
CA THR A 33 -0.15 -6.99 11.20
C THR A 33 1.06 -6.83 10.29
N TRP A 34 2.12 -6.27 10.85
CA TRP A 34 3.43 -6.20 10.22
C TRP A 34 4.25 -7.42 10.58
N ASN A 35 5.01 -7.92 9.62
CA ASN A 35 6.04 -8.92 9.85
C ASN A 35 7.34 -8.38 9.28
N GLN A 36 8.37 -8.31 10.12
CA GLN A 36 9.69 -7.84 9.70
C GLN A 36 10.70 -8.96 9.79
N LYS A 37 11.36 -9.24 8.70
CA LYS A 37 12.42 -10.25 8.66
C LYS A 37 13.73 -9.57 8.32
N LEU A 38 14.73 -9.79 9.18
CA LEU A 38 16.08 -9.29 8.97
C LEU A 38 16.93 -10.44 8.49
N THR A 39 17.54 -10.28 7.31
CA THR A 39 18.43 -11.29 6.74
C THR A 39 19.80 -10.69 6.54
N ASN A 40 20.83 -11.52 6.67
CA ASN A 40 22.21 -11.07 6.45
C ASN A 40 22.55 -11.11 4.96
N SER A 41 23.80 -10.79 4.62
CA SER A 41 24.21 -10.73 3.23
C SER A 41 24.20 -12.09 2.55
N SER A 42 24.16 -13.16 3.32
CA SER A 42 24.06 -14.51 2.79
C SER A 42 22.61 -14.99 2.65
N GLY A 43 21.65 -14.14 3.04
CA GLY A 43 20.24 -14.49 2.93
C GLY A 43 19.71 -15.26 4.13
N GLU A 44 20.49 -15.37 5.19
CA GLU A 44 20.06 -16.10 6.39
C GLU A 44 19.27 -15.21 7.31
N LEU A 45 18.16 -15.75 7.84
CA LEU A 45 17.30 -15.02 8.76
C LEU A 45 18.04 -14.78 10.08
N GLN A 46 18.11 -13.52 10.49
CA GLN A 46 18.78 -13.14 11.72
C GLN A 46 17.77 -12.76 12.81
N ASP A 47 16.63 -12.21 12.42
CA ASP A 47 15.64 -11.77 13.39
C ASP A 47 14.29 -11.65 12.70
N GLU A 48 13.24 -11.76 13.47
CA GLU A 48 11.89 -11.61 12.95
C GLU A 48 11.03 -10.95 14.03
N ASN A 49 10.29 -9.92 13.63
CA ASN A 49 9.46 -9.15 14.55
C ASN A 49 8.06 -9.00 13.98
N GLU A 50 7.08 -8.89 14.88
CA GLU A 50 5.71 -8.65 14.49
C GLU A 50 5.15 -7.47 15.26
N ALA A 51 4.24 -6.75 14.62
CA ALA A 51 3.58 -5.62 15.26
C ALA A 51 2.25 -5.38 14.59
N THR A 52 1.27 -4.99 15.40
CA THR A 52 -0.01 -4.55 14.85
C THR A 52 0.18 -3.16 14.29
N GLY A 53 -0.41 -2.88 13.14
CA GLY A 53 -0.21 -1.58 12.53
C GLY A 53 -1.36 -1.13 11.66
N THR A 54 -1.17 0.03 11.08
CA THR A 54 -2.19 0.67 10.26
C THR A 54 -1.52 1.31 9.05
N ILE A 55 -2.14 1.15 7.89
CA ILE A 55 -1.73 1.86 6.68
C ILE A 55 -2.92 2.65 6.20
N GLU A 56 -2.70 3.93 5.91
CA GLU A 56 -3.73 4.79 5.35
C GLU A 56 -3.41 5.10 3.91
N LEU A 57 -4.40 4.92 3.03
CA LEU A 57 -4.27 5.28 1.63
C LEU A 57 -5.28 6.37 1.33
N SER A 58 -4.85 7.37 0.58
CA SER A 58 -5.74 8.44 0.15
C SER A 58 -5.40 8.84 -1.27
N ALA A 59 -6.37 9.42 -1.96
CA ALA A 59 -6.16 9.85 -3.34
C ALA A 59 -5.26 11.08 -3.37
N ASN A 60 -4.25 11.04 -4.23
CA ASN A 60 -3.39 12.19 -4.48
C ASN A 60 -3.85 12.87 -5.77
N ARG A 61 -3.82 12.12 -6.85
CA ARG A 61 -4.33 12.54 -8.15
C ARG A 61 -4.61 11.26 -8.93
N GLN A 62 -5.12 11.39 -10.13
CA GLN A 62 -5.46 10.21 -10.92
C GLN A 62 -4.25 9.30 -11.05
N TRP A 63 -4.44 8.01 -10.69
CA TRP A 63 -3.44 6.94 -10.78
C TRP A 63 -2.31 7.10 -9.77
N VAL A 64 -2.49 7.96 -8.75
CA VAL A 64 -1.49 8.18 -7.71
C VAL A 64 -2.17 8.27 -6.35
N ALA A 65 -1.68 7.51 -5.40
CA ALA A 65 -2.21 7.48 -4.04
C ALA A 65 -1.15 7.92 -3.05
N ASN A 66 -1.61 8.53 -1.96
CA ASN A 66 -0.74 8.80 -0.82
C ASN A 66 -0.75 7.56 0.07
N VAL A 67 0.41 7.22 0.61
CA VAL A 67 0.57 6.09 1.51
C VAL A 67 1.13 6.60 2.82
N THR A 68 0.49 6.26 3.92
CA THR A 68 1.01 6.61 5.24
C THR A 68 1.08 5.36 6.10
N LEU A 69 2.30 5.02 6.53
CA LEU A 69 2.53 3.93 7.47
C LEU A 69 2.52 4.53 8.86
N LYS A 70 1.60 4.07 9.67
CA LYS A 70 1.49 4.54 11.05
C LYS A 70 2.52 3.82 11.92
N GLN A 71 2.86 4.44 13.03
CA GLN A 71 3.83 3.84 13.93
C GLN A 71 3.39 2.45 14.38
N ALA A 72 4.30 1.49 14.29
CA ALA A 72 4.06 0.10 14.68
C ALA A 72 5.40 -0.46 15.15
N ASP A 73 5.82 -0.08 16.35
CA ASP A 73 7.11 -0.45 16.90
C ASP A 73 7.17 -1.95 17.16
N PRO A 74 8.27 -2.64 16.84
CA PRO A 74 9.55 -2.11 16.34
C PRO A 74 9.66 -2.05 14.81
N VAL A 75 8.61 -2.41 14.08
CA VAL A 75 8.70 -2.54 12.63
C VAL A 75 8.67 -1.17 11.95
N VAL A 76 7.76 -0.32 12.38
CA VAL A 76 7.67 1.05 11.89
C VAL A 76 7.82 1.97 13.10
N LYS A 77 8.99 2.58 13.23
CA LYS A 77 9.29 3.35 14.43
C LYS A 77 8.64 4.72 14.43
N GLU A 78 8.48 5.31 13.25
CA GLU A 78 7.86 6.61 13.12
C GLU A 78 6.91 6.56 11.94
N GLU A 79 5.93 7.45 11.97
CA GLU A 79 4.99 7.56 10.86
C GLU A 79 5.76 7.97 9.60
N ILE A 80 5.51 7.24 8.50
CA ILE A 80 6.18 7.49 7.23
C ILE A 80 5.14 7.70 6.16
N SER A 81 5.28 8.78 5.39
CA SER A 81 4.37 9.07 4.28
C SER A 81 5.13 9.05 2.98
N ASP A 82 4.50 8.54 1.95
CA ASP A 82 5.09 8.47 0.62
C ASP A 82 3.97 8.47 -0.41
N VAL A 83 4.35 8.38 -1.68
CA VAL A 83 3.41 8.43 -2.79
C VAL A 83 3.60 7.19 -3.64
N ALA A 84 2.51 6.61 -4.11
CA ALA A 84 2.55 5.39 -4.89
C ALA A 84 1.79 5.57 -6.20
N ASN A 85 2.31 4.94 -7.25
CA ASN A 85 1.53 4.75 -8.46
C ASN A 85 0.44 3.73 -8.15
N CYS A 86 -0.75 3.96 -8.66
CA CYS A 86 -1.89 3.09 -8.38
C CYS A 86 -2.55 2.70 -9.70
N SER A 87 -2.78 1.41 -9.89
CA SER A 87 -3.40 0.90 -11.11
C SER A 87 -4.24 -0.32 -10.75
N GLY A 88 -4.95 -0.83 -11.75
CA GLY A 88 -5.75 -2.05 -11.56
C GLY A 88 -7.23 -1.76 -11.56
N ASN A 89 -7.99 -2.77 -11.15
CA ASN A 89 -9.44 -2.68 -11.14
C ASN A 89 -10.00 -3.66 -10.09
N SER A 90 -11.33 -3.62 -9.92
CA SER A 90 -11.97 -4.43 -8.88
C SER A 90 -11.94 -5.93 -9.19
N THR A 91 -11.76 -6.29 -10.44
CA THR A 91 -11.75 -7.71 -10.83
C THR A 91 -10.40 -8.36 -10.57
N SER A 92 -9.32 -7.72 -11.01
CA SER A 92 -7.98 -8.29 -10.87
C SER A 92 -7.22 -7.75 -9.66
N GLY A 93 -7.79 -6.75 -8.97
CA GLY A 93 -7.14 -6.13 -7.83
C GLY A 93 -6.39 -4.88 -8.23
N TYR A 94 -6.00 -4.12 -7.21
CA TYR A 94 -5.28 -2.87 -7.41
C TYR A 94 -3.83 -3.06 -6.99
N ILE A 95 -2.93 -2.40 -7.71
CA ILE A 95 -1.50 -2.52 -7.47
C ILE A 95 -0.93 -1.14 -7.22
N LEU A 96 -0.12 -1.04 -6.16
CA LEU A 96 0.58 0.17 -5.82
C LEU A 96 2.09 -0.11 -5.89
N THR A 97 2.82 0.81 -6.50
CA THR A 97 4.27 0.72 -6.60
C THR A 97 4.86 2.08 -6.27
N ASN A 98 6.13 2.09 -5.86
CA ASN A 98 6.73 3.35 -5.47
C ASN A 98 6.83 4.31 -6.66
N ASN A 99 6.57 5.58 -6.35
CA ASN A 99 6.62 6.66 -7.33
C ASN A 99 7.62 7.68 -6.82
N LYS A 100 8.88 7.55 -7.23
CA LYS A 100 9.96 8.41 -6.77
C LYS A 100 10.01 8.43 -5.25
N SER A 101 9.96 7.26 -4.66
CA SER A 101 9.92 7.14 -3.22
C SER A 101 11.13 7.81 -2.59
N GLU A 102 10.90 8.65 -1.60
CA GLU A 102 11.97 9.35 -0.89
C GLU A 102 12.10 8.83 0.54
N ASN A 103 11.04 8.25 1.07
CA ASN A 103 11.03 7.85 2.47
C ASN A 103 11.03 6.34 2.66
N LEU A 104 10.33 5.61 1.80
CA LEU A 104 10.18 4.17 1.96
C LEU A 104 11.17 3.35 1.14
N GLY A 105 11.73 3.93 0.08
CA GLY A 105 12.54 3.16 -0.82
C GLY A 105 11.67 2.30 -1.72
N ASN A 106 12.06 1.04 -1.92
CA ASN A 106 11.29 0.15 -2.78
C ASN A 106 10.13 -0.47 -2.01
N PHE A 107 8.93 -0.29 -2.55
CA PHE A 107 7.76 -0.92 -1.96
C PHE A 107 6.75 -1.28 -3.04
N SER A 108 5.86 -2.19 -2.71
CA SER A 108 4.75 -2.51 -3.57
C SER A 108 3.60 -3.02 -2.70
N ALA A 109 2.41 -2.93 -3.23
CA ALA A 109 1.25 -3.41 -2.50
C ALA A 109 0.18 -3.90 -3.47
N LYS A 110 -0.66 -4.77 -2.97
CA LYS A 110 -1.82 -5.23 -3.72
C LYS A 110 -3.04 -5.12 -2.82
N VAL A 111 -4.12 -4.59 -3.38
CA VAL A 111 -5.38 -4.46 -2.66
C VAL A 111 -6.45 -5.23 -3.44
N THR A 112 -7.11 -6.17 -2.77
CA THR A 112 -8.16 -6.97 -3.39
C THR A 112 -9.25 -7.20 -2.34
N ASN A 113 -10.48 -6.83 -2.69
CA ASN A 113 -11.65 -7.03 -1.81
C ASN A 113 -11.43 -6.50 -0.41
N GLY A 114 -10.84 -5.30 -0.31
CA GLY A 114 -10.64 -4.66 0.97
C GLY A 114 -9.49 -5.22 1.78
N GLU A 115 -8.66 -6.07 1.20
CA GLU A 115 -7.48 -6.61 1.86
C GLU A 115 -6.24 -6.10 1.17
N ILE A 116 -5.26 -5.65 1.96
CA ILE A 116 -4.01 -5.16 1.44
C ILE A 116 -2.85 -6.03 1.88
N THR A 117 -1.92 -6.27 0.96
CA THR A 117 -0.61 -6.83 1.27
C THR A 117 0.39 -5.79 0.81
N PHE A 118 1.16 -5.26 1.75
CA PHE A 118 2.12 -4.19 1.48
C PHE A 118 3.50 -4.69 1.89
N ILE A 119 4.47 -4.55 0.97
CA ILE A 119 5.84 -5.00 1.24
C ILE A 119 6.79 -3.85 0.94
N TYR A 120 7.68 -3.55 1.90
CA TYR A 120 8.79 -2.66 1.57
C TYR A 120 10.08 -3.23 2.13
N VAL A 121 11.17 -2.95 1.43
CA VAL A 121 12.47 -3.53 1.72
C VAL A 121 13.45 -2.40 1.95
N THR A 122 14.18 -2.47 3.06
CA THR A 122 15.21 -1.48 3.36
C THR A 122 16.50 -2.21 3.72
N THR A 123 17.59 -1.45 3.76
CA THR A 123 18.90 -1.98 4.14
C THR A 123 19.32 -1.32 5.44
N ILE A 124 19.78 -2.15 6.38
CA ILE A 124 20.25 -1.67 7.67
C ILE A 124 21.73 -2.04 7.78
N THR A 125 22.57 -1.05 8.09
CA THR A 125 23.99 -1.27 8.26
C THR A 125 24.37 -1.03 9.71
N GLU A 126 24.98 -2.04 10.33
CA GLU A 126 25.48 -1.94 11.70
C GLU A 126 26.96 -2.30 11.67
N GLY A 127 27.81 -1.30 11.85
CA GLY A 127 29.25 -1.51 11.75
C GLY A 127 29.62 -1.93 10.34
N ARG A 128 30.19 -3.12 10.21
CA ARG A 128 30.58 -3.65 8.91
C ARG A 128 29.55 -4.62 8.34
N LYS A 129 28.45 -4.82 9.05
CA LYS A 129 27.44 -5.80 8.63
C LYS A 129 26.25 -5.08 8.01
N THR A 130 25.74 -5.67 6.94
CA THR A 130 24.58 -5.13 6.24
C THR A 130 23.48 -6.18 6.30
N TYR A 131 22.29 -5.73 6.66
CA TYR A 131 21.11 -6.58 6.74
C TYR A 131 20.04 -6.05 5.81
N THR A 132 19.25 -6.96 5.29
CA THR A 132 18.07 -6.60 4.52
C THR A 132 16.85 -6.76 5.42
N SER A 133 16.06 -5.69 5.51
CA SER A 133 14.83 -5.69 6.28
C SER A 133 13.66 -5.81 5.31
N THR A 134 12.96 -6.94 5.36
CA THR A 134 11.79 -7.17 4.53
C THR A 134 10.57 -7.04 5.43
N ASN A 135 9.74 -6.03 5.14
CA ASN A 135 8.61 -5.68 5.98
C ASN A 135 7.31 -5.92 5.22
N THR A 136 6.49 -6.82 5.71
CA THR A 136 5.24 -7.19 5.07
C THR A 136 4.08 -6.85 5.98
N PHE A 137 3.12 -6.10 5.45
CA PHE A 137 1.88 -5.77 6.15
C PHE A 137 0.72 -6.50 5.48
N THR A 138 -0.09 -7.14 6.30
CA THR A 138 -1.33 -7.74 5.82
C THR A 138 -2.46 -7.16 6.66
N GLY A 139 -3.42 -6.52 6.00
CA GLY A 139 -4.47 -5.84 6.73
C GLY A 139 -5.77 -5.80 5.96
N THR A 140 -6.79 -5.31 6.63
CA THR A 140 -8.14 -5.25 6.10
C THR A 140 -8.65 -3.82 6.20
N LEU A 141 -9.34 -3.39 5.15
CA LEU A 141 -9.94 -2.07 5.12
C LEU A 141 -11.03 -1.97 6.18
N THR A 142 -10.93 -0.95 7.01
CA THR A 142 -11.98 -0.67 7.97
C THR A 142 -13.06 0.15 7.28
N THR A 143 -14.30 -0.18 7.57
CA THR A 143 -15.40 0.63 7.06
C THR A 143 -15.55 1.82 7.98
N ALA A 144 -15.42 3.00 7.41
CA ALA A 144 -15.63 4.22 8.17
C ALA A 144 -17.11 4.39 8.38
N GLU A 145 -17.49 4.69 9.59
CA GLU A 145 -18.89 4.85 9.91
C GLU A 145 -19.17 6.19 10.53
#